data_df15717fae84a428f5ef763926d90e27
#
_entry.id   df15717fae84a428f5ef763926d90e27
#
_cell.length_a   1.000
_cell.length_b   1.000
_cell.length_c   1.000
_cell.angle_alpha   90.00
_cell.angle_beta   90.00
_cell.angle_gamma   90.00
#
_symmetry.space_group_name_H-M   'P 1'
#
loop_
_entity.id
_entity.type
_entity.pdbx_description
1 polymer ?
#
loop_
_entity_poly.entity_id
_entity_poly.type
_entity_poly.pdbx_seq_one_letter_code
_entity_poly.pdbx_strand_id
1 'polypeptide(L)'
;MVLGSGAEQIFRNARCPVLTVGPNVPQPSSEVIEFKHIIFATDFSDGSLKALPYALSLAEENQASLTLLHVLPLVPMQQEIYLSGGTEKRLEALVPPDAKDWCQVSAVVSFEFPAEGILHLANIQSADLIVMGVHKHASRVAAHLPWAIAYEVVCHAPCPVLTVRG
;
A
#
# COMPACT_ATOMS: atom_id res chain seq x y z
N MET A 1 -12.15 11.28 -11.55
CA MET A 1 -11.83 12.59 -10.90
C MET A 1 -10.32 12.65 -10.76
N VAL A 2 -9.69 13.77 -11.04
CA VAL A 2 -8.22 13.91 -11.10
C VAL A 2 -7.77 14.69 -9.87
N LEU A 3 -6.65 14.30 -9.26
CA LEU A 3 -5.98 15.13 -8.25
C LEU A 3 -5.71 16.53 -8.85
N GLY A 4 -5.97 17.58 -8.07
CA GLY A 4 -5.62 18.94 -8.50
C GLY A 4 -4.12 19.06 -8.77
N SER A 5 -3.75 19.91 -9.72
CA SER A 5 -2.35 20.09 -10.17
C SER A 5 -1.36 20.38 -9.03
N GLY A 6 -1.80 21.09 -7.99
CA GLY A 6 -0.99 21.36 -6.80
C GLY A 6 -0.75 20.09 -5.94
N ALA A 7 -1.78 19.28 -5.72
CA ALA A 7 -1.66 18.02 -4.99
C ALA A 7 -0.75 17.04 -5.73
N GLU A 8 -0.86 16.98 -7.06
CA GLU A 8 0.01 16.15 -7.90
C GLU A 8 1.47 16.60 -7.80
N GLN A 9 1.75 17.92 -7.80
CA GLN A 9 3.11 18.42 -7.64
C GLN A 9 3.71 18.10 -6.27
N ILE A 10 2.95 18.21 -5.18
CA ILE A 10 3.39 17.85 -3.84
C ILE A 10 3.71 16.36 -3.81
N PHE A 11 2.77 15.56 -4.23
CA PHE A 11 2.92 14.10 -4.29
C PHE A 11 4.17 13.68 -5.09
N ARG A 12 4.44 14.33 -6.23
CA ARG A 12 5.62 14.05 -7.09
C ARG A 12 6.95 14.51 -6.51
N ASN A 13 7.00 15.56 -5.71
CA ASN A 13 8.24 16.23 -5.35
C ASN A 13 8.57 16.19 -3.86
N ALA A 14 7.63 15.79 -3.00
CA ALA A 14 7.86 15.68 -1.56
C ALA A 14 9.03 14.75 -1.24
N ARG A 15 9.85 15.17 -0.28
CA ARG A 15 10.97 14.37 0.27
C ARG A 15 10.63 13.71 1.60
N CYS A 16 9.42 13.93 2.09
CA CYS A 16 8.85 13.32 3.29
C CYS A 16 7.67 12.43 2.88
N PRO A 17 7.20 11.54 3.76
CA PRO A 17 5.94 10.83 3.56
C PRO A 17 4.79 11.79 3.31
N VAL A 18 3.90 11.44 2.39
CA VAL A 18 2.74 12.25 2.03
C VAL A 18 1.48 11.43 2.27
N LEU A 19 0.64 11.90 3.18
CA LEU A 19 -0.70 11.35 3.36
C LEU A 19 -1.66 12.10 2.43
N THR A 20 -2.28 11.38 1.52
CA THR A 20 -3.23 11.93 0.58
C THR A 20 -4.63 11.39 0.87
N VAL A 21 -5.59 12.30 1.02
CA VAL A 21 -7.01 11.98 1.14
C VAL A 21 -7.63 12.18 -0.23
N GLY A 22 -7.99 11.08 -0.87
CA GLY A 22 -8.56 11.09 -2.20
C GLY A 22 -10.05 11.48 -2.22
N PRO A 23 -10.64 11.68 -3.41
CA PRO A 23 -12.03 12.14 -3.54
C PRO A 23 -13.08 11.09 -3.11
N ASN A 24 -12.70 9.83 -3.05
CA ASN A 24 -13.60 8.74 -2.66
C ASN A 24 -13.57 8.42 -1.16
N VAL A 25 -12.68 9.11 -0.41
CA VAL A 25 -12.59 8.91 1.04
C VAL A 25 -13.81 9.56 1.71
N PRO A 26 -14.60 8.79 2.48
CA PRO A 26 -15.71 9.35 3.23
C PRO A 26 -15.23 10.43 4.22
N GLN A 27 -16.05 11.45 4.41
CA GLN A 27 -15.74 12.43 5.45
C GLN A 27 -15.83 11.75 6.83
N PRO A 28 -14.81 11.93 7.69
CA PRO A 28 -14.83 11.32 9.01
C PRO A 28 -16.02 11.83 9.81
N SER A 29 -16.74 10.90 10.47
CA SER A 29 -17.87 11.20 11.34
C SER A 29 -17.42 11.65 12.74
N SER A 30 -16.14 11.59 13.05
CA SER A 30 -15.54 11.98 14.34
C SER A 30 -14.33 12.88 14.13
N GLU A 31 -13.97 13.67 15.15
CA GLU A 31 -12.75 14.49 15.16
C GLU A 31 -11.47 13.64 15.32
N VAL A 32 -11.61 12.40 15.76
CA VAL A 32 -10.49 11.47 15.94
C VAL A 32 -10.48 10.49 14.78
N ILE A 33 -9.37 10.46 14.06
CA ILE A 33 -9.11 9.48 13.00
C ILE A 33 -8.34 8.33 13.64
N GLU A 34 -8.93 7.14 13.65
CA GLU A 34 -8.30 5.90 14.09
C GLU A 34 -8.11 4.99 12.86
N PHE A 35 -6.93 4.41 12.74
CA PHE A 35 -6.66 3.39 11.74
C PHE A 35 -6.76 2.01 12.39
N LYS A 36 -7.73 1.20 11.99
CA LYS A 36 -7.94 -0.17 12.51
C LYS A 36 -7.45 -1.25 11.54
N HIS A 37 -7.47 -0.96 10.26
CA HIS A 37 -7.07 -1.87 9.19
C HIS A 37 -6.12 -1.15 8.22
N ILE A 38 -4.84 -1.48 8.31
CA ILE A 38 -3.79 -0.89 7.46
C ILE A 38 -3.36 -1.92 6.42
N ILE A 39 -3.29 -1.51 5.16
CA ILE A 39 -2.69 -2.29 4.08
C ILE A 39 -1.33 -1.71 3.73
N PHE A 40 -0.30 -2.53 3.77
CA PHE A 40 1.02 -2.22 3.22
C PHE A 40 1.20 -2.94 1.89
N ALA A 41 1.24 -2.18 0.79
CA ALA A 41 1.45 -2.71 -0.55
C ALA A 41 2.92 -2.59 -0.95
N THR A 42 3.51 -3.69 -1.40
CA THR A 42 4.93 -3.75 -1.77
C THR A 42 5.16 -4.58 -3.03
N ASP A 43 6.12 -4.16 -3.85
CA ASP A 43 6.69 -4.93 -4.96
C ASP A 43 8.05 -5.54 -4.59
N PHE A 44 8.41 -5.52 -3.31
CA PHE A 44 9.70 -5.93 -2.74
C PHE A 44 10.92 -5.13 -3.22
N SER A 45 10.74 -4.05 -3.94
CA SER A 45 11.84 -3.14 -4.25
C SER A 45 12.32 -2.39 -3.00
N ASP A 46 13.58 -2.01 -2.98
CA ASP A 46 14.15 -1.20 -1.88
C ASP A 46 13.34 0.09 -1.66
N GLY A 47 12.79 0.66 -2.73
CA GLY A 47 11.95 1.84 -2.67
C GLY A 47 10.62 1.57 -1.97
N SER A 48 9.95 0.47 -2.29
CA SER A 48 8.68 0.11 -1.64
C SER A 48 8.88 -0.29 -0.18
N LEU A 49 9.98 -0.99 0.13
CA LEU A 49 10.28 -1.43 1.49
C LEU A 49 10.58 -0.28 2.47
N LYS A 50 10.95 0.91 1.98
CA LYS A 50 11.10 2.10 2.83
C LYS A 50 9.80 2.56 3.49
N ALA A 51 8.67 2.15 2.98
CA ALA A 51 7.36 2.45 3.56
C ALA A 51 6.97 1.48 4.70
N LEU A 52 7.60 0.32 4.81
CA LEU A 52 7.28 -0.69 5.82
C LEU A 52 7.41 -0.17 7.27
N PRO A 53 8.49 0.54 7.67
CA PRO A 53 8.59 1.06 9.03
C PRO A 53 7.44 1.99 9.41
N TYR A 54 6.91 2.77 8.46
CA TYR A 54 5.76 3.63 8.71
C TYR A 54 4.48 2.82 8.89
N ALA A 55 4.27 1.76 8.08
CA ALA A 55 3.13 0.87 8.24
C ALA A 55 3.14 0.17 9.60
N LEU A 56 4.31 -0.33 10.04
CA LEU A 56 4.50 -0.97 11.34
C LEU A 56 4.24 0.01 12.49
N SER A 57 4.86 1.20 12.46
CA SER A 57 4.70 2.22 13.50
C SER A 57 3.23 2.66 13.64
N LEU A 58 2.56 2.90 12.52
CA LEU A 58 1.14 3.29 12.54
C LEU A 58 0.24 2.14 13.03
N ALA A 59 0.57 0.89 12.71
CA ALA A 59 -0.17 -0.26 13.22
C ALA A 59 0.01 -0.41 14.73
N GLU A 60 1.23 -0.22 15.25
CA GLU A 60 1.53 -0.25 16.68
C GLU A 60 0.79 0.87 17.42
N GLU A 61 0.94 2.11 16.96
CA GLU A 61 0.34 3.29 17.60
C GLU A 61 -1.20 3.24 17.66
N ASN A 62 -1.83 2.66 16.64
CA ASN A 62 -3.28 2.56 16.53
C ASN A 62 -3.84 1.21 16.99
N GLN A 63 -3.00 0.24 17.38
CA GLN A 63 -3.41 -1.14 17.64
C GLN A 63 -4.20 -1.75 16.46
N ALA A 64 -3.74 -1.42 15.25
CA ALA A 64 -4.40 -1.81 14.01
C ALA A 64 -3.93 -3.18 13.52
N SER A 65 -4.77 -3.87 12.77
CA SER A 65 -4.33 -5.00 11.97
C SER A 65 -3.53 -4.51 10.75
N LEU A 66 -2.50 -5.26 10.37
CA LEU A 66 -1.64 -4.96 9.22
C LEU A 66 -1.72 -6.07 8.19
N THR A 67 -2.21 -5.76 7.01
CA THR A 67 -2.19 -6.67 5.87
C THR A 67 -1.03 -6.30 4.94
N LEU A 68 -0.11 -7.22 4.74
CA LEU A 68 0.97 -7.10 3.77
C LEU A 68 0.46 -7.61 2.43
N LEU A 69 0.50 -6.79 1.39
CA LEU A 69 0.00 -7.13 0.06
C LEU A 69 1.11 -7.11 -0.98
N HIS A 70 1.19 -8.18 -1.76
CA HIS A 70 1.92 -8.20 -3.02
C HIS A 70 0.99 -8.58 -4.16
N VAL A 71 0.99 -7.80 -5.24
CA VAL A 71 0.16 -8.06 -6.42
C VAL A 71 1.06 -8.62 -7.52
N LEU A 72 0.74 -9.81 -7.98
CA LEU A 72 1.39 -10.51 -9.08
C LEU A 72 0.57 -10.38 -10.37
N PRO A 73 1.21 -10.45 -11.54
CA PRO A 73 0.49 -10.54 -12.80
C PRO A 73 -0.42 -11.77 -12.85
N LEU A 74 -1.50 -11.66 -13.60
CA LEU A 74 -2.41 -12.79 -13.87
C LEU A 74 -1.63 -13.95 -14.50
N VAL A 75 -1.77 -15.12 -13.91
CA VAL A 75 -1.17 -16.38 -14.35
C VAL A 75 -2.22 -17.51 -14.33
N PRO A 76 -1.98 -18.65 -15.00
CA PRO A 76 -2.87 -19.80 -14.88
C PRO A 76 -3.02 -20.28 -13.42
N MET A 77 -4.22 -20.71 -13.03
CA MET A 77 -4.57 -21.08 -11.64
C MET A 77 -3.57 -22.05 -10.97
N GLN A 78 -3.02 -23.00 -11.72
CA GLN A 78 -2.02 -23.94 -11.16
C GLN A 78 -0.72 -23.24 -10.71
N GLN A 79 -0.38 -22.13 -11.37
CA GLN A 79 0.80 -21.33 -11.03
C GLN A 79 0.50 -20.39 -9.85
N GLU A 80 -0.73 -19.92 -9.70
CA GLU A 80 -1.13 -19.08 -8.57
C GLU A 80 -0.86 -19.77 -7.23
N ILE A 81 -1.28 -21.04 -7.08
CA ILE A 81 -1.08 -21.84 -5.87
C ILE A 81 0.41 -21.96 -5.52
N TYR A 82 1.26 -22.17 -6.52
CA TYR A 82 2.70 -22.30 -6.32
C TYR A 82 3.36 -20.97 -5.95
N LEU A 83 2.97 -19.87 -6.61
CA LEU A 83 3.55 -18.56 -6.41
C LEU A 83 3.08 -17.92 -5.10
N SER A 84 1.81 -18.09 -4.72
CA SER A 84 1.27 -17.48 -3.49
C SER A 84 2.00 -17.95 -2.24
N GLY A 85 2.17 -19.26 -2.03
CA GLY A 85 2.80 -19.77 -0.80
C GLY A 85 4.25 -19.34 -0.58
N GLY A 86 5.02 -19.19 -1.66
CA GLY A 86 6.38 -18.65 -1.60
C GLY A 86 6.40 -17.15 -1.32
N THR A 87 5.49 -16.41 -1.93
CA THR A 87 5.37 -14.96 -1.79
C THR A 87 4.81 -14.57 -0.43
N GLU A 88 3.83 -15.29 0.09
CA GLU A 88 3.29 -15.07 1.45
C GLU A 88 4.37 -15.22 2.52
N LYS A 89 5.17 -16.30 2.47
CA LYS A 89 6.31 -16.48 3.37
C LYS A 89 7.32 -15.34 3.29
N ARG A 90 7.54 -14.81 2.08
CA ARG A 90 8.43 -13.67 1.88
C ARG A 90 7.86 -12.38 2.47
N LEU A 91 6.54 -12.17 2.36
CA LEU A 91 5.86 -11.05 3.02
C LEU A 91 5.95 -11.17 4.54
N GLU A 92 5.65 -12.35 5.10
CA GLU A 92 5.74 -12.60 6.54
C GLU A 92 7.15 -12.38 7.10
N ALA A 93 8.18 -12.69 6.32
CA ALA A 93 9.58 -12.49 6.69
C ALA A 93 9.99 -11.01 6.75
N LEU A 94 9.20 -10.10 6.18
CA LEU A 94 9.44 -8.64 6.28
C LEU A 94 9.13 -8.09 7.67
N VAL A 95 8.27 -8.78 8.42
CA VAL A 95 7.76 -8.31 9.71
C VAL A 95 8.65 -8.82 10.83
N PRO A 96 9.09 -7.94 11.74
CA PRO A 96 9.83 -8.37 12.92
C PRO A 96 9.01 -9.37 13.76
N PRO A 97 9.65 -10.39 14.38
CA PRO A 97 8.93 -11.41 15.15
C PRO A 97 8.09 -10.84 16.30
N ASP A 98 8.57 -9.80 16.94
CA ASP A 98 7.91 -9.08 18.05
C ASP A 98 6.69 -8.29 17.61
N ALA A 99 6.57 -7.95 16.33
CA ALA A 99 5.38 -7.27 15.82
C ALA A 99 4.09 -8.09 15.99
N LYS A 100 4.20 -9.41 16.00
CA LYS A 100 3.06 -10.31 16.22
C LYS A 100 2.49 -10.25 17.65
N ASP A 101 3.23 -9.69 18.59
CA ASP A 101 2.80 -9.56 19.99
C ASP A 101 1.83 -8.38 20.17
N TRP A 102 1.89 -7.39 19.28
CA TRP A 102 1.11 -6.15 19.38
C TRP A 102 0.24 -5.85 18.13
N CYS A 103 0.42 -6.58 17.04
CA CYS A 103 -0.31 -6.37 15.79
C CYS A 103 -0.75 -7.69 15.16
N GLN A 104 -2.01 -7.75 14.73
CA GLN A 104 -2.47 -8.86 13.90
C GLN A 104 -1.96 -8.67 12.48
N VAL A 105 -0.95 -9.45 12.08
CA VAL A 105 -0.36 -9.40 10.75
C VAL A 105 -0.90 -10.50 9.86
N SER A 106 -1.26 -10.17 8.63
CA SER A 106 -1.63 -11.11 7.58
C SER A 106 -0.86 -10.82 6.29
N ALA A 107 -0.55 -11.85 5.52
CA ALA A 107 0.07 -11.76 4.20
C ALA A 107 -0.94 -12.17 3.13
N VAL A 108 -1.07 -11.37 2.09
CA VAL A 108 -2.00 -11.59 0.98
C VAL A 108 -1.26 -11.43 -0.34
N VAL A 109 -1.49 -12.37 -1.25
CA VAL A 109 -1.04 -12.30 -2.64
C VAL A 109 -2.26 -12.21 -3.53
N SER A 110 -2.32 -11.19 -4.38
CA SER A 110 -3.37 -11.01 -5.38
C SER A 110 -2.78 -11.21 -6.79
N PHE A 111 -3.61 -11.73 -7.70
CA PHE A 111 -3.25 -11.93 -9.11
C PHE A 111 -4.12 -11.03 -9.97
N GLU A 112 -3.76 -9.77 -10.04
CA GLU A 112 -4.50 -8.70 -10.71
C GLU A 112 -3.54 -7.67 -11.31
N PHE A 113 -4.06 -6.61 -11.91
CA PHE A 113 -3.25 -5.43 -12.17
C PHE A 113 -2.93 -4.72 -10.84
N PRO A 114 -1.71 -4.18 -10.67
CA PRO A 114 -1.25 -3.72 -9.35
C PRO A 114 -2.18 -2.73 -8.65
N ALA A 115 -2.65 -1.70 -9.34
CA ALA A 115 -3.57 -0.72 -8.73
C ALA A 115 -4.93 -1.35 -8.40
N GLU A 116 -5.45 -2.18 -9.31
CA GLU A 116 -6.73 -2.87 -9.11
C GLU A 116 -6.69 -3.80 -7.90
N GLY A 117 -5.62 -4.62 -7.76
CA GLY A 117 -5.46 -5.53 -6.63
C GLY A 117 -5.35 -4.80 -5.29
N ILE A 118 -4.65 -3.66 -5.25
CA ILE A 118 -4.57 -2.82 -4.04
C ILE A 118 -5.95 -2.26 -3.69
N LEU A 119 -6.66 -1.67 -4.66
CA LEU A 119 -7.98 -1.08 -4.46
C LEU A 119 -9.05 -2.11 -4.11
N HIS A 120 -8.99 -3.29 -4.74
CA HIS A 120 -9.89 -4.39 -4.48
C HIS A 120 -9.76 -4.88 -3.04
N LEU A 121 -8.52 -5.14 -2.59
CA LEU A 121 -8.28 -5.56 -1.21
C LEU A 121 -8.70 -4.49 -0.20
N ALA A 122 -8.41 -3.21 -0.50
CA ALA A 122 -8.80 -2.11 0.37
C ALA A 122 -10.32 -2.03 0.57
N ASN A 123 -11.10 -2.29 -0.47
CA ASN A 123 -12.56 -2.33 -0.38
C ASN A 123 -13.05 -3.56 0.38
N ILE A 124 -12.52 -4.76 0.09
CA ILE A 124 -12.96 -6.01 0.76
C ILE A 124 -12.68 -5.96 2.26
N GLN A 125 -11.52 -5.47 2.65
CA GLN A 125 -11.13 -5.41 4.06
C GLN A 125 -11.61 -4.14 4.77
N SER A 126 -12.29 -3.23 4.08
CA SER A 126 -12.65 -1.91 4.61
C SER A 126 -11.43 -1.22 5.23
N ALA A 127 -10.35 -1.14 4.47
CA ALA A 127 -9.10 -0.56 4.95
C ALA A 127 -9.25 0.91 5.30
N ASP A 128 -8.62 1.32 6.40
CA ASP A 128 -8.62 2.71 6.87
C ASP A 128 -7.40 3.48 6.36
N LEU A 129 -6.35 2.76 5.93
CA LEU A 129 -5.12 3.34 5.40
C LEU A 129 -4.44 2.37 4.43
N ILE A 130 -3.98 2.90 3.32
CA ILE A 130 -3.03 2.22 2.44
C ILE A 130 -1.66 2.87 2.61
N VAL A 131 -0.62 2.06 2.82
CA VAL A 131 0.78 2.51 2.90
C VAL A 131 1.55 1.89 1.74
N MET A 132 2.24 2.69 0.95
CA MET A 132 3.03 2.20 -0.18
C MET A 132 4.27 3.05 -0.45
N GLY A 133 5.32 2.42 -0.92
CA GLY A 133 6.51 3.11 -1.36
C GLY A 133 6.42 3.56 -2.82
N VAL A 134 6.98 4.72 -3.11
CA VAL A 134 7.10 5.25 -4.47
C VAL A 134 8.56 5.54 -4.76
N HIS A 135 9.10 4.96 -5.81
CA HIS A 135 10.49 5.19 -6.18
C HIS A 135 10.62 5.77 -7.59
N LYS A 136 11.70 6.50 -7.80
CA LYS A 136 12.08 6.97 -9.13
C LYS A 136 12.83 5.86 -9.85
N HIS A 137 12.28 5.36 -10.96
CA HIS A 137 13.08 4.53 -11.85
C HIS A 137 14.13 5.35 -12.57
N ALA A 138 15.36 4.81 -12.60
CA ALA A 138 16.49 5.43 -13.31
C ALA A 138 16.34 5.38 -14.85
N SER A 139 15.45 4.53 -15.39
CA SER A 139 15.25 4.41 -16.83
C SER A 139 14.04 5.21 -17.32
N ARG A 140 14.21 5.94 -18.41
CA ARG A 140 13.14 6.75 -19.04
C ARG A 140 11.92 5.94 -19.50
N VAL A 141 12.09 4.64 -19.75
CA VAL A 141 11.01 3.76 -20.25
C VAL A 141 10.19 3.17 -19.10
N ALA A 142 10.80 2.92 -17.92
CA ALA A 142 10.11 2.36 -16.74
C ALA A 142 9.66 3.44 -15.74
N ALA A 143 9.99 4.71 -15.99
CA ALA A 143 9.76 5.82 -15.07
C ALA A 143 8.27 6.13 -14.79
N HIS A 144 7.37 5.61 -15.61
CA HIS A 144 5.94 5.93 -15.51
C HIS A 144 5.13 4.90 -14.70
N LEU A 145 5.59 3.64 -14.58
CA LEU A 145 4.77 2.55 -14.04
C LEU A 145 4.51 2.66 -12.52
N PRO A 146 5.50 2.73 -11.61
CA PRO A 146 5.21 2.80 -10.18
C PRO A 146 4.53 4.09 -9.77
N TRP A 147 4.85 5.18 -10.46
CA TRP A 147 4.18 6.45 -10.28
C TRP A 147 2.71 6.38 -10.72
N ALA A 148 2.44 5.76 -11.87
CA ALA A 148 1.08 5.58 -12.39
C ALA A 148 0.23 4.74 -11.44
N ILE A 149 0.79 3.67 -10.88
CA ILE A 149 0.12 2.82 -9.89
C ILE A 149 -0.23 3.63 -8.64
N ALA A 150 0.74 4.35 -8.06
CA ALA A 150 0.49 5.14 -6.87
C ALA A 150 -0.53 6.26 -7.12
N TYR A 151 -0.46 6.91 -8.27
CA TYR A 151 -1.43 7.94 -8.66
C TYR A 151 -2.84 7.37 -8.81
N GLU A 152 -2.96 6.22 -9.46
CA GLU A 152 -4.24 5.52 -9.64
C GLU A 152 -4.83 5.10 -8.29
N VAL A 153 -4.01 4.51 -7.40
CA VAL A 153 -4.44 4.16 -6.04
C VAL A 153 -4.92 5.41 -5.29
N VAL A 154 -4.16 6.49 -5.27
CA VAL A 154 -4.54 7.74 -4.58
C VAL A 154 -5.85 8.34 -5.11
N CYS A 155 -6.07 8.27 -6.42
CA CYS A 155 -7.29 8.80 -7.03
C CYS A 155 -8.55 7.97 -6.75
N HIS A 156 -8.40 6.67 -6.49
CA HIS A 156 -9.54 5.75 -6.42
C HIS A 156 -9.69 5.05 -5.06
N ALA A 157 -8.73 5.20 -4.15
CA ALA A 157 -8.78 4.56 -2.84
C ALA A 157 -10.00 4.98 -2.01
N PRO A 158 -10.63 4.02 -1.30
CA PRO A 158 -11.73 4.31 -0.38
C PRO A 158 -11.27 4.91 0.95
N CYS A 159 -9.96 4.94 1.18
CA CYS A 159 -9.31 5.43 2.40
C CYS A 159 -8.09 6.30 2.05
N PRO A 160 -7.52 7.04 3.02
CA PRO A 160 -6.27 7.77 2.84
C PRO A 160 -5.13 6.86 2.37
N VAL A 161 -4.19 7.43 1.62
CA VAL A 161 -3.00 6.74 1.11
C VAL A 161 -1.75 7.45 1.59
N LEU A 162 -0.90 6.75 2.35
CA LEU A 162 0.42 7.22 2.74
C LEU A 162 1.45 6.73 1.73
N THR A 163 2.05 7.67 1.03
CA THR A 163 3.14 7.38 0.09
C THR A 163 4.48 7.80 0.69
N VAL A 164 5.44 6.89 0.61
CA VAL A 164 6.81 7.09 1.11
C VAL A 164 7.76 7.01 -0.07
N ARG A 165 8.61 8.02 -0.20
CA ARG A 165 9.56 8.06 -1.29
C ARG A 165 10.83 7.29 -0.95
N GLY A 166 11.16 6.36 -1.85
CA GLY A 166 12.38 5.57 -1.82
C GLY A 166 13.56 6.21 -2.55
#